data_1460f8aa8fd391b65cc5f326517c7781
#
_entry.id   1460f8aa8fd391b65cc5f326517c7781
#
_cell.length_a   1.000
_cell.length_b   1.000
_cell.length_c   1.000
_cell.angle_alpha   90.00
_cell.angle_beta   90.00
_cell.angle_gamma   90.00
#
_symmetry.space_group_name_H-M   'P 1'
#
loop_
_entity.id
_entity.type
_entity.pdbx_description
1 polymer ?
#
loop_
_entity_poly.entity_id
_entity_poly.type
_entity_poly.pdbx_seq_one_letter_code
_entity_poly.pdbx_strand_id
1 'polypeptide(L)' 'MTIHVVKAGETVGSIAEFYGVAPARLASDNGVPATGALAVGQTLVVRFPRLVHAV' A
#
# COMPACT_ATOMS: atom_id res chain seq x y z
N MET A 1 0.40 -5.94 -10.29
CA MET A 1 0.21 -4.57 -9.77
C MET A 1 -1.28 -4.30 -9.61
N THR A 2 -1.65 -3.75 -8.47
CA THR A 2 -3.05 -3.45 -8.15
C THR A 2 -3.17 -1.98 -7.82
N ILE A 3 -4.24 -1.35 -8.27
CA ILE A 3 -4.54 0.03 -7.92
C ILE A 3 -5.64 0.03 -6.86
N HIS A 4 -5.38 0.71 -5.75
CA HIS A 4 -6.34 0.85 -4.67
C HIS A 4 -6.79 2.30 -4.57
N VAL A 5 -8.10 2.53 -4.52
CA VAL A 5 -8.66 3.86 -4.31
C VAL A 5 -8.98 4.01 -2.83
N VAL A 6 -8.38 5.00 -2.19
CA VAL A 6 -8.51 5.21 -0.74
C VAL A 6 -9.94 5.60 -0.38
N LYS A 7 -10.47 4.95 0.63
CA LYS A 7 -11.79 5.24 1.20
C LYS A 7 -11.65 5.91 2.55
N ALA A 8 -12.73 6.51 3.01
CA ALA A 8 -12.74 7.16 4.31
C ALA A 8 -12.32 6.19 5.42
N GLY A 9 -11.46 6.66 6.31
CA GLY A 9 -10.98 5.89 7.46
C GLY A 9 -9.83 4.94 7.16
N GLU A 10 -9.42 4.80 5.91
CA GLU A 10 -8.29 3.95 5.57
C GLU A 10 -6.96 4.64 5.82
N THR A 11 -5.97 3.85 6.20
CA THR A 11 -4.61 4.29 6.43
C THR A 11 -3.67 3.41 5.62
N VAL A 12 -2.41 3.84 5.49
CA VAL A 12 -1.40 2.98 4.84
C VAL A 12 -1.34 1.63 5.54
N GLY A 13 -1.39 1.62 6.87
CA GLY A 13 -1.35 0.37 7.63
C GLY A 13 -2.53 -0.54 7.34
N SER A 14 -3.75 0.00 7.32
CA SER A 14 -4.93 -0.81 7.07
C SER A 14 -4.96 -1.35 5.64
N ILE A 15 -4.57 -0.52 4.68
CA ILE A 15 -4.52 -0.93 3.28
C ILE A 15 -3.45 -2.01 3.08
N ALA A 16 -2.27 -1.81 3.66
CA ALA A 16 -1.20 -2.78 3.57
C ALA A 16 -1.61 -4.13 4.16
N GLU A 17 -2.28 -4.10 5.31
CA GLU A 17 -2.78 -5.31 5.96
C GLU A 17 -3.79 -6.03 5.07
N PHE A 18 -4.69 -5.27 4.45
CA PHE A 18 -5.71 -5.84 3.57
C PHE A 18 -5.08 -6.62 2.41
N TYR A 19 -4.00 -6.08 1.84
CA TYR A 19 -3.34 -6.72 0.70
C TYR A 19 -2.20 -7.65 1.10
N GLY A 20 -1.85 -7.70 2.39
CA GLY A 20 -0.77 -8.56 2.85
C GLY A 20 0.62 -8.07 2.47
N VAL A 21 0.81 -6.77 2.37
CA VAL A 21 2.11 -6.17 2.03
C VAL A 21 2.65 -5.38 3.22
N ALA A 22 3.95 -5.11 3.22
CA ALA A 22 4.56 -4.33 4.29
C ALA A 22 4.14 -2.86 4.18
N PRO A 23 3.66 -2.23 5.28
CA PRO A 23 3.24 -0.83 5.24
C PRO A 23 4.34 0.12 4.78
N ALA A 24 5.57 -0.09 5.25
CA ALA A 24 6.70 0.75 4.83
C ALA A 24 6.94 0.66 3.33
N ARG A 25 6.76 -0.52 2.76
CA ARG A 25 6.93 -0.73 1.33
C ARG A 25 5.82 -0.04 0.54
N LEU A 26 4.58 -0.17 1.00
CA LEU A 26 3.45 0.49 0.36
C LEU A 26 3.65 2.00 0.37
N ALA A 27 4.05 2.56 1.50
CA ALA A 27 4.30 3.98 1.61
C ALA A 27 5.43 4.44 0.68
N SER A 28 6.53 3.71 0.68
CA SER A 28 7.68 4.03 -0.16
C SER A 28 7.35 3.98 -1.65
N ASP A 29 6.63 2.95 -2.06
CA ASP A 29 6.26 2.79 -3.46
C ASP A 29 5.35 3.92 -3.97
N ASN A 30 4.66 4.59 -3.07
CA ASN A 30 3.70 5.64 -3.42
C ASN A 30 4.16 7.04 -3.00
N GLY A 31 5.32 7.16 -2.40
CA GLY A 31 5.85 8.46 -1.98
C GLY A 31 5.02 9.14 -0.89
N VAL A 32 4.37 8.36 -0.04
CA VAL A 32 3.56 8.87 1.07
C VAL A 32 4.16 8.45 2.41
N PRO A 33 3.94 9.22 3.50
CA PRO A 33 4.41 8.80 4.82
C PRO A 33 3.65 7.55 5.29
N ALA A 34 4.36 6.63 5.92
CA ALA A 34 3.75 5.39 6.42
C ALA A 34 2.68 5.63 7.48
N THR A 35 2.80 6.75 8.21
CA THR A 35 1.88 7.12 9.28
C THR A 35 0.99 8.31 8.90
N GLY A 36 1.09 8.78 7.68
CA GLY A 36 0.34 9.95 7.24
C GLY A 36 -1.12 9.64 6.93
N ALA A 37 -1.95 10.66 7.01
CA ALA A 37 -3.33 10.56 6.58
C ALA A 37 -3.39 10.54 5.06
N LEU A 38 -4.29 9.75 4.52
CA LEU A 38 -4.52 9.66 3.09
C LEU A 38 -5.80 10.39 2.73
N ALA A 39 -5.80 10.97 1.52
CA ALA A 39 -7.01 11.62 1.02
C ALA A 39 -7.96 10.58 0.42
N VAL A 40 -9.25 10.75 0.69
CA VAL A 40 -10.28 9.92 0.08
C VAL A 40 -10.24 10.13 -1.43
N GLY A 41 -10.25 9.05 -2.18
CA GLY A 41 -10.16 9.09 -3.63
C GLY A 41 -8.74 9.06 -4.17
N GLN A 42 -7.74 9.17 -3.31
CA GLN A 42 -6.35 9.04 -3.71
C GLN A 42 -6.09 7.62 -4.18
N THR A 43 -5.29 7.47 -5.24
CA THR A 43 -4.94 6.14 -5.74
C THR A 43 -3.57 5.73 -5.23
N LEU A 44 -3.46 4.48 -4.83
CA LEU A 44 -2.19 3.89 -4.43
C LEU A 44 -1.90 2.69 -5.31
N VAL A 45 -0.64 2.55 -5.69
CA VAL A 45 -0.16 1.37 -6.38
C VAL A 45 0.24 0.33 -5.35
N VAL A 46 -0.34 -0.84 -5.43
CA VAL A 46 0.00 -1.95 -4.54
C VAL A 46 0.84 -2.95 -5.30
N ARG A 47 2.07 -3.13 -4.87
CA ARG A 47 3.00 -4.09 -5.46
C ARG A 47 3.19 -5.25 -4.51
N PHE A 48 2.93 -6.43 -5.01
CA PHE A 48 3.11 -7.63 -4.22
C PHE A 48 4.56 -8.11 -4.35
N PRO A 49 5.15 -8.61 -3.24
CA PRO A 49 6.50 -9.15 -3.33
C PRO A 49 6.51 -10.29 -4.32
N ARG A 50 7.52 -10.28 -5.19
CA ARG A 50 7.70 -11.36 -6.14
C ARG A 50 8.42 -12.49 -5.42
N LEU A 51 7.79 -13.63 -5.36
CA LEU A 51 8.44 -14.82 -4.83
C LEU A 51 9.36 -15.36 -5.92
N VAL A 52 10.62 -15.08 -5.78
CA VAL A 52 11.61 -15.65 -6.68
C VAL A 52 12.18 -16.87 -5.99
N HIS A 53 11.87 -18.00 -6.53
CA HIS A 53 12.49 -19.22 -6.09
C HIS A 53 13.72 -19.45 -6.95
N ALA A 54 14.83 -19.01 -6.42
CA ALA A 54 16.10 -19.40 -6.99
C ALA A 54 16.39 -20.81 -6.47
N VAL A 55 16.24 -21.74 -7.30
CA VAL A 55 16.58 -23.10 -6.97
C VAL A 55 17.87 -23.44 -7.66
#